data_986eea24e97c5a4766f94ec5223c179e
#
_entry.id   986eea24e97c5a4766f94ec5223c179e
#
_cell.length_a   1.000
_cell.length_b   1.000
_cell.length_c   1.000
_cell.angle_alpha   90.00
_cell.angle_beta   90.00
_cell.angle_gamma   90.00
#
_symmetry.space_group_name_H-M   'P 1'
#
loop_
_entity.id
_entity.type
_entity.pdbx_description
1 polymer ?
#
loop_
_entity_poly.entity_id
_entity_poly.type
_entity_poly.pdbx_seq_one_letter_code
_entity_poly.pdbx_strand_id
1 'polypeptide(L)'
;NNVIRENCTLSTGTVRGRSVTEVGSHNLIMAYSHIAHDCKLGNYILMANGAQFAGHVFIDNNATLGGFSLIHQFVRIGRYSFTSMGSAVNKDLPPFCLASGNYARAIGLNRVGLRRIGMDRQLIDTLAKVFRILVQRRKSPNLDELSYLAEQFNEVREFIDFVRQSKRGILRTHLKARV
;
A
#
# COMPACT_ATOMS: atom_id res chain seq x y z
N ASN A 1 5.47 -9.27 -18.77
CA ASN A 1 6.89 -8.84 -18.75
C ASN A 1 7.25 -8.35 -17.34
N ASN A 2 7.97 -9.17 -16.57
CA ASN A 2 8.54 -8.78 -15.28
C ASN A 2 10.07 -8.75 -15.37
N VAL A 3 10.71 -7.86 -14.64
CA VAL A 3 12.15 -7.86 -14.42
C VAL A 3 12.40 -8.36 -13.00
N ILE A 4 12.99 -9.55 -12.86
CA ILE A 4 13.35 -10.15 -11.58
C ILE A 4 14.86 -10.23 -11.51
N ARG A 5 15.43 -9.60 -10.48
CA ARG A 5 16.87 -9.54 -10.29
C ARG A 5 17.38 -10.75 -9.52
N GLU A 6 18.67 -10.78 -9.32
CA GLU A 6 19.40 -11.88 -8.69
C GLU A 6 18.98 -12.16 -7.24
N ASN A 7 19.05 -13.42 -6.85
CA ASN A 7 18.76 -13.93 -5.49
C ASN A 7 17.35 -13.60 -4.98
N CYS A 8 16.38 -13.40 -5.89
CA CYS A 8 14.97 -13.31 -5.51
C CYS A 8 14.37 -14.69 -5.25
N THR A 9 13.46 -14.77 -4.30
CA THR A 9 12.71 -16.00 -4.00
C THR A 9 11.21 -15.74 -4.08
N LEU A 10 10.49 -16.66 -4.75
CA LEU A 10 9.03 -16.63 -4.87
C LEU A 10 8.50 -18.00 -4.46
N SER A 11 7.71 -18.05 -3.40
CA SER A 11 7.09 -19.29 -2.91
C SER A 11 5.77 -19.56 -3.62
N THR A 12 5.47 -20.82 -3.87
CA THR A 12 4.18 -21.26 -4.41
C THR A 12 3.05 -21.06 -3.39
N GLY A 13 1.80 -21.15 -3.84
CA GLY A 13 0.66 -21.19 -2.92
C GLY A 13 0.61 -22.46 -2.09
N THR A 14 -0.09 -22.42 -0.96
CA THR A 14 -0.25 -23.54 -0.03
C THR A 14 -1.61 -24.20 -0.17
N VAL A 15 -1.70 -25.50 0.12
CA VAL A 15 -2.94 -26.28 0.02
C VAL A 15 -4.07 -25.71 0.91
N ARG A 16 -3.71 -25.15 2.06
CA ARG A 16 -4.66 -24.53 3.01
C ARG A 16 -4.90 -23.03 2.75
N GLY A 17 -4.20 -22.44 1.77
CA GLY A 17 -4.32 -21.04 1.39
C GLY A 17 -5.09 -20.88 0.08
N ARG A 18 -4.60 -19.94 -0.75
CA ARG A 18 -5.15 -19.71 -2.09
C ARG A 18 -4.68 -20.72 -3.14
N SER A 19 -3.76 -21.59 -2.76
CA SER A 19 -3.09 -22.57 -3.64
C SER A 19 -2.29 -21.95 -4.79
N VAL A 20 -2.16 -20.63 -4.83
CA VAL A 20 -1.44 -19.91 -5.88
C VAL A 20 -0.84 -18.61 -5.36
N THR A 21 0.39 -18.33 -5.77
CA THR A 21 1.02 -17.01 -5.68
C THR A 21 0.95 -16.35 -7.04
N GLU A 22 0.28 -15.21 -7.12
CA GLU A 22 0.05 -14.48 -8.36
C GLU A 22 0.94 -13.26 -8.46
N VAL A 23 1.64 -13.10 -9.58
CA VAL A 23 2.43 -11.91 -9.89
C VAL A 23 1.99 -11.37 -11.25
N GLY A 24 1.43 -10.18 -11.26
CA GLY A 24 1.00 -9.50 -12.47
C GLY A 24 2.16 -9.19 -13.42
N SER A 25 2.05 -8.15 -14.20
CA SER A 25 2.98 -7.81 -15.26
C SER A 25 3.70 -6.48 -15.04
N HIS A 26 4.83 -6.29 -15.73
CA HIS A 26 5.63 -5.06 -15.70
C HIS A 26 6.17 -4.68 -14.32
N ASN A 27 6.37 -5.67 -13.46
CA ASN A 27 6.94 -5.46 -12.13
C ASN A 27 8.48 -5.47 -12.21
N LEU A 28 9.12 -4.62 -11.40
CA LEU A 28 10.54 -4.65 -11.14
C LEU A 28 10.76 -5.19 -9.72
N ILE A 29 11.27 -6.42 -9.62
CA ILE A 29 11.63 -7.07 -8.36
C ILE A 29 13.14 -7.07 -8.26
N MET A 30 13.67 -6.18 -7.42
CA MET A 30 15.12 -5.99 -7.27
C MET A 30 15.73 -7.07 -6.39
N ALA A 31 17.06 -7.13 -6.39
CA ALA A 31 17.85 -8.21 -5.79
C ALA A 31 17.49 -8.49 -4.33
N TYR A 32 17.61 -9.77 -3.95
CA TYR A 32 17.37 -10.28 -2.59
C TYR A 32 15.94 -10.09 -2.06
N SER A 33 14.98 -9.82 -2.94
CA SER A 33 13.56 -9.70 -2.56
C SER A 33 12.92 -11.06 -2.35
N HIS A 34 11.93 -11.12 -1.44
CA HIS A 34 11.17 -12.34 -1.14
C HIS A 34 9.67 -12.12 -1.25
N ILE A 35 9.00 -13.01 -1.96
CA ILE A 35 7.53 -13.08 -2.03
C ILE A 35 7.11 -14.44 -1.47
N ALA A 36 6.49 -14.44 -0.28
CA ALA A 36 6.02 -15.67 0.34
C ALA A 36 4.76 -16.24 -0.34
N HIS A 37 4.32 -17.37 0.16
CA HIS A 37 3.20 -18.14 -0.36
C HIS A 37 1.87 -17.37 -0.39
N ASP A 38 1.01 -17.68 -1.35
CA ASP A 38 -0.36 -17.17 -1.46
C ASP A 38 -0.47 -15.64 -1.62
N CYS A 39 0.63 -14.93 -1.93
CA CYS A 39 0.62 -13.51 -2.23
C CYS A 39 -0.06 -13.22 -3.57
N LYS A 40 -0.62 -12.02 -3.68
CA LYS A 40 -1.15 -11.49 -4.95
C LYS A 40 -0.59 -10.10 -5.22
N LEU A 41 0.18 -9.99 -6.28
CA LEU A 41 0.78 -8.75 -6.76
C LEU A 41 0.10 -8.32 -8.06
N GLY A 42 -0.23 -7.03 -8.15
CA GLY A 42 -0.73 -6.40 -9.36
C GLY A 42 0.37 -6.12 -10.38
N ASN A 43 0.21 -5.05 -11.12
CA ASN A 43 1.09 -4.64 -12.21
C ASN A 43 1.88 -3.38 -11.85
N TYR A 44 3.02 -3.18 -12.53
CA TYR A 44 3.87 -1.99 -12.41
C TYR A 44 4.36 -1.73 -10.97
N ILE A 45 4.54 -2.79 -10.19
CA ILE A 45 5.06 -2.72 -8.82
C ILE A 45 6.58 -2.61 -8.87
N LEU A 46 7.15 -1.75 -8.02
CA LEU A 46 8.57 -1.70 -7.75
C LEU A 46 8.85 -2.26 -6.36
N MET A 47 9.55 -3.38 -6.28
CA MET A 47 10.14 -3.92 -5.05
C MET A 47 11.63 -3.59 -5.05
N ALA A 48 12.04 -2.65 -4.21
CA ALA A 48 13.47 -2.35 -4.08
C ALA A 48 14.22 -3.46 -3.32
N ASN A 49 15.55 -3.44 -3.38
CA ASN A 49 16.41 -4.49 -2.85
C ASN A 49 16.02 -4.93 -1.44
N GLY A 50 15.96 -6.24 -1.22
CA GLY A 50 15.69 -6.85 0.08
C GLY A 50 14.28 -6.62 0.63
N ALA A 51 13.33 -6.13 -0.15
CA ALA A 51 11.94 -6.04 0.28
C ALA A 51 11.34 -7.45 0.43
N GLN A 52 10.62 -7.71 1.53
CA GLN A 52 10.15 -9.04 1.87
C GLN A 52 8.67 -9.04 2.25
N PHE A 53 7.92 -9.97 1.70
CA PHE A 53 6.51 -10.19 1.98
C PHE A 53 6.31 -11.52 2.69
N ALA A 54 5.60 -11.50 3.80
CA ALA A 54 5.05 -12.70 4.42
C ALA A 54 3.87 -13.25 3.60
N GLY A 55 3.32 -14.40 3.97
CA GLY A 55 2.24 -15.03 3.22
C GLY A 55 0.95 -14.20 3.13
N HIS A 56 0.18 -14.45 2.06
CA HIS A 56 -1.15 -13.84 1.84
C HIS A 56 -1.13 -12.29 1.73
N VAL A 57 -0.01 -11.68 1.40
CA VAL A 57 0.06 -10.23 1.17
C VAL A 57 -0.58 -9.90 -0.18
N PHE A 58 -1.34 -8.80 -0.21
CA PHE A 58 -1.90 -8.22 -1.42
C PHE A 58 -1.25 -6.88 -1.72
N ILE A 59 -0.65 -6.75 -2.91
CA ILE A 59 -0.05 -5.49 -3.39
C ILE A 59 -0.78 -5.06 -4.66
N ASP A 60 -1.37 -3.88 -4.63
CA ASP A 60 -2.08 -3.34 -5.78
C ASP A 60 -1.13 -2.66 -6.77
N ASN A 61 -1.67 -2.29 -7.94
CA ASN A 61 -0.91 -1.74 -9.06
C ASN A 61 -0.11 -0.49 -8.68
N ASN A 62 1.06 -0.32 -9.30
CA ASN A 62 1.90 0.88 -9.17
C ASN A 62 2.39 1.16 -7.73
N ALA A 63 2.30 0.21 -6.82
CA ALA A 63 2.87 0.37 -5.49
C ALA A 63 4.40 0.31 -5.55
N THR A 64 5.06 1.08 -4.69
CA THR A 64 6.52 1.06 -4.56
C THR A 64 6.90 0.67 -3.13
N LEU A 65 7.67 -0.41 -3.01
CA LEU A 65 8.19 -0.92 -1.74
C LEU A 65 9.66 -0.53 -1.66
N GLY A 66 9.99 0.37 -0.73
CA GLY A 66 11.36 0.80 -0.48
C GLY A 66 12.24 -0.35 0.01
N GLY A 67 13.56 -0.22 -0.17
CA GLY A 67 14.51 -1.28 0.19
C GLY A 67 14.34 -1.75 1.64
N PHE A 68 14.47 -3.06 1.85
CA PHE A 68 14.29 -3.70 3.15
C PHE A 68 12.93 -3.43 3.82
N SER A 69 11.90 -3.13 3.05
CA SER A 69 10.53 -3.09 3.57
C SER A 69 10.05 -4.50 3.92
N LEU A 70 9.50 -4.65 5.11
CA LEU A 70 8.96 -5.91 5.63
C LEU A 70 7.44 -5.80 5.71
N ILE A 71 6.73 -6.63 4.96
CA ILE A 71 5.27 -6.61 4.91
C ILE A 71 4.71 -7.84 5.65
N HIS A 72 3.97 -7.57 6.72
CA HIS A 72 3.41 -8.62 7.57
C HIS A 72 2.32 -9.41 6.82
N GLN A 73 2.12 -10.66 7.24
CA GLN A 73 1.12 -11.57 6.68
C GLN A 73 -0.29 -10.94 6.65
N PHE A 74 -1.03 -11.17 5.54
CA PHE A 74 -2.38 -10.66 5.29
C PHE A 74 -2.50 -9.14 5.12
N VAL A 75 -1.41 -8.40 5.05
CA VAL A 75 -1.44 -6.96 4.80
C VAL A 75 -1.82 -6.69 3.35
N ARG A 76 -2.62 -5.63 3.16
CA ARG A 76 -2.95 -5.08 1.85
C ARG A 76 -2.25 -3.74 1.66
N ILE A 77 -1.60 -3.58 0.51
CA ILE A 77 -0.93 -2.34 0.09
C ILE A 77 -1.69 -1.79 -1.12
N GLY A 78 -2.27 -0.61 -0.97
CA GLY A 78 -3.11 0.00 -2.00
C GLY A 78 -2.30 0.60 -3.16
N ARG A 79 -3.02 0.89 -4.24
CA ARG A 79 -2.48 1.42 -5.49
C ARG A 79 -1.71 2.74 -5.28
N TYR A 80 -0.60 2.92 -6.02
CA TYR A 80 0.27 4.10 -5.94
C TYR A 80 0.80 4.43 -4.54
N SER A 81 0.69 3.52 -3.58
CA SER A 81 1.29 3.74 -2.27
C SER A 81 2.80 3.52 -2.29
N PHE A 82 3.45 4.04 -1.29
CA PHE A 82 4.91 3.98 -1.16
C PHE A 82 5.29 3.61 0.28
N THR A 83 6.19 2.64 0.46
CA THR A 83 6.84 2.41 1.75
C THR A 83 8.27 2.93 1.71
N SER A 84 8.67 3.71 2.72
CA SER A 84 10.06 4.14 2.87
C SER A 84 10.98 2.96 3.15
N MET A 85 12.26 3.10 2.86
CA MET A 85 13.29 2.11 3.17
C MET A 85 13.24 1.69 4.65
N GLY A 86 13.40 0.38 4.94
CA GLY A 86 13.39 -0.18 6.29
C GLY A 86 12.04 -0.18 7.00
N SER A 87 10.94 0.05 6.29
CA SER A 87 9.61 0.07 6.89
C SER A 87 9.09 -1.32 7.25
N ALA A 88 8.58 -1.51 8.48
CA ALA A 88 7.89 -2.72 8.91
C ALA A 88 6.38 -2.48 8.95
N VAL A 89 5.67 -2.97 7.94
CA VAL A 89 4.24 -2.71 7.70
C VAL A 89 3.41 -3.85 8.29
N ASN A 90 2.66 -3.59 9.36
CA ASN A 90 1.86 -4.60 10.06
C ASN A 90 0.33 -4.39 9.94
N LYS A 91 -0.11 -3.36 9.26
CA LYS A 91 -1.51 -3.05 8.93
C LYS A 91 -1.63 -2.60 7.50
N ASP A 92 -2.85 -2.55 6.98
CA ASP A 92 -3.11 -2.17 5.60
C ASP A 92 -2.68 -0.72 5.32
N LEU A 93 -2.01 -0.51 4.19
CA LEU A 93 -1.63 0.82 3.70
C LEU A 93 -2.63 1.26 2.63
N PRO A 94 -3.45 2.30 2.89
CA PRO A 94 -4.43 2.76 1.91
C PRO A 94 -3.77 3.25 0.61
N PRO A 95 -4.53 3.27 -0.51
CA PRO A 95 -4.05 3.78 -1.79
C PRO A 95 -3.46 5.18 -1.68
N PHE A 96 -2.51 5.50 -2.52
CA PHE A 96 -1.88 6.82 -2.65
C PHE A 96 -1.07 7.29 -1.43
N CYS A 97 -0.97 6.47 -0.39
CA CYS A 97 -0.34 6.84 0.88
C CYS A 97 1.15 6.52 0.91
N LEU A 98 1.87 7.30 1.70
CA LEU A 98 3.27 7.10 2.07
C LEU A 98 3.35 6.56 3.50
N ALA A 99 4.05 5.44 3.68
CA ALA A 99 4.32 4.85 4.99
C ALA A 99 5.81 4.85 5.31
N SER A 100 6.17 5.01 6.58
CA SER A 100 7.55 4.96 7.06
C SER A 100 7.64 4.48 8.50
N GLY A 101 8.74 3.84 8.84
CA GLY A 101 9.14 3.47 10.20
C GLY A 101 8.96 1.99 10.54
N ASN A 102 9.41 1.61 11.75
CA ASN A 102 9.28 0.28 12.34
C ASN A 102 8.69 0.42 13.77
N TYR A 103 7.40 0.09 14.01
CA TYR A 103 6.42 -0.26 12.97
C TYR A 103 5.99 0.95 12.15
N ALA A 104 5.71 0.71 10.86
CA ALA A 104 5.38 1.77 9.91
C ALA A 104 4.07 2.51 10.28
N ARG A 105 4.03 3.78 9.89
CA ARG A 105 2.87 4.67 10.00
C ARG A 105 2.61 5.33 8.67
N ALA A 106 1.36 5.63 8.39
CA ALA A 106 1.01 6.45 7.25
C ALA A 106 1.39 7.91 7.56
N ILE A 107 2.44 8.43 6.92
CA ILE A 107 2.97 9.77 7.19
C ILE A 107 2.42 10.86 6.27
N GLY A 108 1.73 10.47 5.20
CA GLY A 108 1.12 11.38 4.25
C GLY A 108 0.68 10.69 2.97
N LEU A 109 0.39 11.49 1.95
CA LEU A 109 0.23 10.98 0.59
C LEU A 109 1.59 10.86 -0.11
N ASN A 110 1.70 9.94 -1.05
CA ASN A 110 2.82 9.82 -1.98
C ASN A 110 2.79 10.93 -3.04
N ARG A 111 2.80 12.20 -2.60
CA ARG A 111 2.64 13.38 -3.49
C ARG A 111 3.67 13.42 -4.62
N VAL A 112 4.89 12.95 -4.36
CA VAL A 112 5.96 12.92 -5.37
C VAL A 112 5.63 11.92 -6.47
N GLY A 113 5.26 10.69 -6.09
CA GLY A 113 4.85 9.67 -7.06
C GLY A 113 3.62 10.09 -7.86
N LEU A 114 2.60 10.64 -7.20
CA LEU A 114 1.36 11.09 -7.85
C LEU A 114 1.60 12.22 -8.87
N ARG A 115 2.49 13.19 -8.55
CA ARG A 115 2.87 14.24 -9.50
C ARG A 115 3.66 13.68 -10.69
N ARG A 116 4.55 12.72 -10.48
CA ARG A 116 5.34 12.10 -11.55
C ARG A 116 4.50 11.38 -12.60
N ILE A 117 3.36 10.83 -12.21
CA ILE A 117 2.41 10.20 -13.15
C ILE A 117 1.43 11.20 -13.78
N GLY A 118 1.61 12.51 -13.53
CA GLY A 118 0.73 13.55 -14.09
C GLY A 118 -0.64 13.65 -13.43
N MET A 119 -0.81 13.12 -12.20
CA MET A 119 -2.10 13.27 -11.50
C MET A 119 -2.42 14.74 -11.25
N ASP A 120 -3.64 15.14 -11.55
CA ASP A 120 -4.11 16.50 -11.41
C ASP A 120 -3.94 17.04 -9.98
N ARG A 121 -3.57 18.32 -9.86
CA ARG A 121 -3.31 18.96 -8.57
C ARG A 121 -4.56 19.01 -7.69
N GLN A 122 -5.73 19.28 -8.28
CA GLN A 122 -6.99 19.33 -7.54
C GLN A 122 -7.32 17.96 -6.93
N LEU A 123 -7.11 16.89 -7.69
CA LEU A 123 -7.29 15.52 -7.21
C LEU A 123 -6.32 15.19 -6.08
N ILE A 124 -5.04 15.54 -6.20
CA ILE A 124 -4.05 15.33 -5.12
C ILE A 124 -4.45 16.08 -3.84
N ASP A 125 -4.94 17.31 -3.97
CA ASP A 125 -5.38 18.11 -2.81
C ASP A 125 -6.68 17.55 -2.20
N THR A 126 -7.57 17.02 -3.01
CA THR A 126 -8.78 16.29 -2.57
C THR A 126 -8.40 15.01 -1.83
N LEU A 127 -7.51 14.20 -2.37
CA LEU A 127 -6.98 13.00 -1.68
C LEU A 127 -6.29 13.35 -0.36
N ALA A 128 -5.64 14.52 -0.27
CA ALA A 128 -5.06 14.98 0.99
C ALA A 128 -6.12 15.32 2.06
N LYS A 129 -7.29 15.82 1.65
CA LYS A 129 -8.45 16.00 2.56
C LYS A 129 -8.97 14.64 3.03
N VAL A 130 -9.14 13.69 2.10
CA VAL A 130 -9.57 12.31 2.40
C VAL A 130 -8.60 11.64 3.37
N PHE A 131 -7.29 11.72 3.12
CA PHE A 131 -6.25 11.21 4.01
C PHE A 131 -6.38 11.78 5.44
N ARG A 132 -6.58 13.09 5.59
CA ARG A 132 -6.76 13.70 6.91
C ARG A 132 -7.98 13.13 7.64
N ILE A 133 -9.08 12.93 6.94
CA ILE A 133 -10.32 12.42 7.53
C ILE A 133 -10.18 10.94 7.91
N LEU A 134 -9.72 10.10 6.97
CA LEU A 134 -9.73 8.64 7.13
C LEU A 134 -8.53 8.10 7.91
N VAL A 135 -7.37 8.75 7.83
CA VAL A 135 -6.10 8.21 8.36
C VAL A 135 -5.60 8.97 9.59
N GLN A 136 -5.77 10.30 9.64
CA GLN A 136 -5.24 11.10 10.74
C GLN A 136 -6.19 11.21 11.93
N ARG A 137 -7.51 11.21 11.73
CA ARG A 137 -8.48 11.32 12.83
C ARG A 137 -8.44 10.07 13.72
N ARG A 138 -8.52 10.25 15.05
CA ARG A 138 -8.56 9.15 16.04
C ARG A 138 -9.91 8.43 16.10
N LYS A 139 -11.01 9.15 15.87
CA LYS A 139 -12.35 8.58 15.86
C LYS A 139 -12.57 7.77 14.57
N SER A 140 -13.44 6.77 14.64
CA SER A 140 -13.87 6.05 13.44
C SER A 140 -14.33 7.06 12.39
N PRO A 141 -13.82 6.99 11.17
CA PRO A 141 -14.16 7.96 10.14
C PRO A 141 -15.65 7.86 9.82
N ASN A 142 -16.34 8.99 9.77
CA ASN A 142 -17.64 9.05 9.13
C ASN A 142 -17.43 9.04 7.63
N LEU A 143 -17.63 7.86 7.03
CA LEU A 143 -17.40 7.66 5.60
C LEU A 143 -18.43 8.38 4.74
N ASP A 144 -19.60 8.71 5.29
CA ASP A 144 -20.66 9.41 4.60
C ASP A 144 -20.31 10.88 4.33
N GLU A 145 -19.44 11.49 5.20
CA GLU A 145 -18.92 12.85 4.96
C GLU A 145 -18.15 12.95 3.62
N LEU A 146 -17.69 11.83 3.07
CA LEU A 146 -16.89 11.78 1.86
C LEU A 146 -17.70 11.31 0.63
N SER A 147 -18.98 10.95 0.80
CA SER A 147 -19.83 10.39 -0.27
C SER A 147 -19.86 11.31 -1.49
N TYR A 148 -20.06 12.61 -1.27
CA TYR A 148 -20.06 13.61 -2.33
C TYR A 148 -18.76 13.64 -3.14
N LEU A 149 -17.59 13.57 -2.47
CA LEU A 149 -16.30 13.52 -3.16
C LEU A 149 -16.10 12.20 -3.90
N ALA A 150 -16.64 11.10 -3.38
CA ALA A 150 -16.57 9.79 -4.01
C ALA A 150 -17.42 9.70 -5.29
N GLU A 151 -18.47 10.51 -5.42
CA GLU A 151 -19.24 10.62 -6.66
C GLU A 151 -18.45 11.35 -7.76
N GLN A 152 -17.64 12.33 -7.38
CA GLN A 152 -16.85 13.13 -8.32
C GLN A 152 -15.52 12.49 -8.73
N PHE A 153 -14.87 11.73 -7.83
CA PHE A 153 -13.54 11.18 -8.04
C PHE A 153 -13.51 9.68 -7.73
N ASN A 154 -13.22 8.88 -8.74
CA ASN A 154 -13.07 7.42 -8.58
C ASN A 154 -11.95 7.04 -7.58
N GLU A 155 -10.89 7.85 -7.52
CA GLU A 155 -9.77 7.65 -6.59
C GLU A 155 -10.20 7.85 -5.12
N VAL A 156 -11.13 8.76 -4.87
CA VAL A 156 -11.70 8.94 -3.53
C VAL A 156 -12.56 7.73 -3.16
N ARG A 157 -13.37 7.24 -4.09
CA ARG A 157 -14.17 6.01 -3.90
C ARG A 157 -13.27 4.83 -3.59
N GLU A 158 -12.22 4.62 -4.37
CA GLU A 158 -11.22 3.57 -4.16
C GLU A 158 -10.62 3.65 -2.75
N PHE A 159 -10.24 4.85 -2.31
CA PHE A 159 -9.67 5.05 -0.98
C PHE A 159 -10.67 4.65 0.13
N ILE A 160 -11.92 5.09 0.02
CA ILE A 160 -12.99 4.77 0.98
C ILE A 160 -13.24 3.26 1.01
N ASP A 161 -13.39 2.63 -0.15
CA ASP A 161 -13.68 1.21 -0.27
C ASP A 161 -12.54 0.36 0.28
N PHE A 162 -11.28 0.76 0.05
CA PHE A 162 -10.13 0.11 0.65
C PHE A 162 -10.20 0.15 2.18
N VAL A 163 -10.52 1.32 2.77
CA VAL A 163 -10.64 1.49 4.22
C VAL A 163 -11.79 0.66 4.79
N ARG A 164 -12.94 0.65 4.13
CA ARG A 164 -14.12 -0.15 4.51
C ARG A 164 -13.84 -1.65 4.52
N GLN A 165 -13.11 -2.12 3.51
CA GLN A 165 -12.78 -3.54 3.33
C GLN A 165 -11.61 -4.02 4.18
N SER A 166 -10.91 -3.14 4.87
CA SER A 166 -9.74 -3.49 5.67
C SER A 166 -10.14 -4.30 6.89
N LYS A 167 -9.79 -5.60 6.88
CA LYS A 167 -10.03 -6.52 8.00
C LYS A 167 -8.96 -6.38 9.09
N ARG A 168 -7.76 -5.98 8.70
CA ARG A 168 -6.59 -5.88 9.58
C ARG A 168 -6.48 -4.50 10.25
N GLY A 169 -7.30 -3.54 9.82
CA GLY A 169 -7.17 -2.13 10.15
C GLY A 169 -6.05 -1.47 9.35
N ILE A 170 -6.18 -0.17 9.15
CA ILE A 170 -5.23 0.62 8.35
C ILE A 170 -4.10 1.20 9.20
N LEU A 171 -2.95 1.48 8.57
CA LEU A 171 -1.93 2.33 9.14
C LEU A 171 -2.49 3.74 9.38
N ARG A 172 -2.16 4.32 10.52
CA ARG A 172 -2.56 5.68 10.91
C ARG A 172 -1.34 6.55 11.21
N THR A 173 -1.51 7.86 11.21
CA THR A 173 -0.48 8.79 11.66
C THR A 173 -0.40 8.80 13.19
N HIS A 174 0.79 9.11 13.75
CA HIS A 174 0.86 9.53 15.15
C HIS A 174 0.28 10.95 15.24
N LEU A 175 -0.83 11.08 15.93
CA LEU A 175 -1.15 12.35 16.53
C LEU A 175 -0.21 12.49 17.75
N LYS A 176 0.70 13.48 17.75
CA LYS A 176 1.38 13.88 18.98
C LYS A 176 0.28 14.08 20.02
N ALA A 177 0.40 13.45 21.19
CA ALA A 177 -0.39 13.85 22.33
C ALA A 177 -0.16 15.35 22.46
N ARG A 178 -1.23 16.16 22.45
CA ARG A 178 -1.11 17.54 22.93
C ARG A 178 -0.76 17.42 24.41
N VAL A 179 0.48 17.79 24.74
CA VAL A 179 0.90 18.06 26.09
C VAL A 179 0.16 19.27 26.57
#